data_bdb5951a0821d8b8ca51310377cac689
#
_entry.id   bdb5951a0821d8b8ca51310377cac689
#
_cell.length_a   1.000
_cell.length_b   1.000
_cell.length_c   1.000
_cell.angle_alpha   90.00
_cell.angle_beta   90.00
_cell.angle_gamma   90.00
#
_symmetry.space_group_name_H-M   'P 1'
#
loop_
_entity.id
_entity.type
_entity.pdbx_description
1 polymer ?
#
loop_
_entity_poly.entity_id
_entity_poly.type
_entity_poly.pdbx_seq_one_letter_code
_entity_poly.pdbx_strand_id
1 'polypeptide(L)'
;MLIRNFVTIALLSLTAFTFTPVIGIAEAANVKTAKVVHKCTKRDTKENLLACAMYAESRGQGKKGMAAVGNVVLNRVNDPQFPKTVKDVLFQPGQFSYTNKGAFNVVEKDKWQEAKQIADRLLYLNRNFPEARDATDFTKGAK
;
A
#
# COMPACT_ATOMS: atom_id res chain seq x y z
N MET A 1 -36.12 18.84 76.74
CA MET A 1 -36.12 17.38 76.72
C MET A 1 -34.92 16.91 75.88
N LEU A 2 -34.04 16.19 76.54
CA LEU A 2 -32.65 15.86 76.27
C LEU A 2 -32.37 15.40 74.84
N ILE A 3 -31.28 15.95 74.29
CA ILE A 3 -30.62 15.44 73.09
C ILE A 3 -29.14 15.22 73.45
N ARG A 4 -28.68 14.02 73.32
CA ARG A 4 -27.31 13.64 73.58
C ARG A 4 -26.52 13.67 72.27
N ASN A 5 -25.44 14.45 72.28
CA ASN A 5 -24.43 14.49 71.26
C ASN A 5 -23.62 13.17 71.26
N PHE A 6 -23.47 12.56 70.08
CA PHE A 6 -22.39 11.64 69.82
C PHE A 6 -21.46 12.22 68.77
N VAL A 7 -20.28 12.61 69.22
CA VAL A 7 -19.16 12.98 68.40
C VAL A 7 -18.46 11.68 68.00
N THR A 8 -18.53 11.31 66.74
CA THR A 8 -17.78 10.19 66.23
C THR A 8 -16.54 10.73 65.51
N ILE A 9 -15.38 10.48 66.13
CA ILE A 9 -14.08 10.83 65.58
C ILE A 9 -13.77 9.80 64.46
N ALA A 10 -13.78 10.23 63.20
CA ALA A 10 -13.30 9.42 62.10
C ALA A 10 -11.78 9.56 61.97
N LEU A 11 -11.06 8.48 62.25
CA LEU A 11 -9.63 8.39 61.97
C LEU A 11 -9.40 8.38 60.41
N LEU A 12 -8.73 9.42 59.94
CA LEU A 12 -8.18 9.44 58.59
C LEU A 12 -6.97 8.51 58.55
N SER A 13 -7.10 7.34 57.96
CA SER A 13 -5.98 6.52 57.58
C SER A 13 -5.39 7.04 56.26
N LEU A 14 -4.25 7.70 56.38
CA LEU A 14 -3.45 8.18 55.24
C LEU A 14 -2.73 6.97 54.63
N THR A 15 -3.32 6.31 53.63
CA THR A 15 -2.61 5.29 52.84
C THR A 15 -1.72 6.02 51.83
N ALA A 16 -0.42 5.99 52.12
CA ALA A 16 0.60 6.43 51.14
C ALA A 16 0.57 5.51 49.93
N PHE A 17 0.01 5.98 48.84
CA PHE A 17 0.07 5.31 47.54
C PHE A 17 1.49 5.51 46.99
N THR A 18 2.35 4.52 47.16
CA THR A 18 3.68 4.53 46.58
C THR A 18 3.53 4.30 45.06
N PHE A 19 3.63 5.36 44.30
CA PHE A 19 3.72 5.33 42.84
C PHE A 19 5.12 4.80 42.49
N THR A 20 5.25 3.51 42.23
CA THR A 20 6.45 2.94 41.60
C THR A 20 6.42 3.30 40.10
N PRO A 21 7.40 4.06 39.57
CA PRO A 21 7.51 4.23 38.16
C PRO A 21 7.87 2.89 37.53
N VAL A 22 6.92 2.28 36.83
CA VAL A 22 7.23 1.19 35.90
C VAL A 22 8.06 1.81 34.80
N ILE A 23 9.37 1.71 34.90
CA ILE A 23 10.26 1.97 33.77
C ILE A 23 9.97 0.85 32.77
N GLY A 24 9.01 1.07 31.88
CA GLY A 24 8.84 0.28 30.70
C GLY A 24 10.13 0.41 29.90
N ILE A 25 10.96 -0.64 29.97
CA ILE A 25 12.03 -0.83 29.00
C ILE A 25 11.30 -0.94 27.67
N ALA A 26 11.29 0.15 26.91
CA ALA A 26 10.89 0.11 25.51
C ALA A 26 11.85 -0.88 24.85
N GLU A 27 11.38 -2.11 24.70
CA GLU A 27 12.01 -3.12 23.85
C GLU A 27 12.14 -2.46 22.48
N ALA A 28 13.38 -2.06 22.17
CA ALA A 28 13.72 -1.51 20.88
C ALA A 28 13.34 -2.59 19.88
N ALA A 29 12.13 -2.45 19.31
CA ALA A 29 11.65 -3.31 18.25
C ALA A 29 12.76 -3.32 17.21
N ASN A 30 13.35 -4.47 17.02
CA ASN A 30 14.35 -4.73 15.99
C ASN A 30 13.67 -4.46 14.65
N VAL A 31 13.75 -3.22 14.20
CA VAL A 31 13.32 -2.80 12.88
C VAL A 31 14.28 -3.50 11.91
N LYS A 32 13.96 -4.75 11.57
CA LYS A 32 14.59 -5.42 10.44
C LYS A 32 14.42 -4.46 9.26
N THR A 33 15.51 -3.81 8.88
CA THR A 33 15.56 -3.00 7.67
C THR A 33 15.11 -3.87 6.53
N ALA A 34 13.88 -3.64 6.04
CA ALA A 34 13.29 -4.47 5.01
C ALA A 34 14.20 -4.41 3.77
N LYS A 35 14.70 -5.59 3.33
CA LYS A 35 15.57 -5.68 2.16
C LYS A 35 14.84 -5.15 0.94
N VAL A 36 15.42 -4.15 0.29
CA VAL A 36 14.89 -3.61 -0.96
C VAL A 36 14.95 -4.70 -2.03
N VAL A 37 13.79 -5.03 -2.60
CA VAL A 37 13.63 -6.03 -3.66
C VAL A 37 13.80 -5.42 -5.04
N HIS A 38 13.26 -4.20 -5.23
CA HIS A 38 13.36 -3.42 -6.44
C HIS A 38 13.26 -1.94 -6.12
N LYS A 39 13.93 -1.10 -6.91
CA LYS A 39 13.82 0.36 -6.83
C LYS A 39 13.11 0.87 -8.07
N CYS A 40 11.86 1.26 -7.92
CA CYS A 40 11.07 1.82 -9.01
C CYS A 40 11.58 3.20 -9.41
N THR A 41 11.89 3.38 -10.69
CA THR A 41 12.43 4.63 -11.25
C THR A 41 11.83 4.92 -12.63
N LYS A 42 11.91 6.15 -13.09
CA LYS A 42 11.51 6.53 -14.47
C LYS A 42 12.29 5.81 -15.58
N ARG A 43 13.41 5.15 -15.24
CA ARG A 43 14.28 4.43 -16.20
C ARG A 43 13.94 2.96 -16.35
N ASP A 44 12.98 2.46 -15.59
CA ASP A 44 12.55 1.07 -15.67
C ASP A 44 11.95 0.73 -17.04
N THR A 45 11.95 -0.56 -17.37
CA THR A 45 11.24 -1.09 -18.53
C THR A 45 9.73 -0.87 -18.39
N LYS A 46 8.97 -0.92 -19.49
CA LYS A 46 7.51 -0.74 -19.44
C LYS A 46 6.82 -1.76 -18.53
N GLU A 47 7.33 -2.99 -18.48
CA GLU A 47 6.85 -4.07 -17.62
C GLU A 47 7.04 -3.71 -16.14
N ASN A 48 8.24 -3.29 -15.78
CA ASN A 48 8.54 -2.86 -14.43
C ASN A 48 7.82 -1.56 -14.06
N LEU A 49 7.68 -0.60 -14.97
CA LEU A 49 6.91 0.63 -14.73
C LEU A 49 5.44 0.31 -14.42
N LEU A 50 4.82 -0.60 -15.19
CA LEU A 50 3.45 -1.03 -14.94
C LEU A 50 3.35 -1.77 -13.59
N ALA A 51 4.27 -2.67 -13.30
CA ALA A 51 4.34 -3.37 -12.01
C ALA A 51 4.54 -2.40 -10.83
N CYS A 52 5.39 -1.38 -10.99
CA CYS A 52 5.60 -0.32 -9.99
C CYS A 52 4.32 0.44 -9.68
N ALA A 53 3.55 0.82 -10.71
CA ALA A 53 2.26 1.49 -10.54
C ALA A 53 1.27 0.61 -9.78
N MET A 54 1.12 -0.66 -10.18
CA MET A 54 0.24 -1.61 -9.51
C MET A 54 0.64 -1.86 -8.05
N TYR A 55 1.93 -2.02 -7.79
CA TYR A 55 2.44 -2.19 -6.43
C TYR A 55 2.17 -0.94 -5.58
N ALA A 56 2.50 0.25 -6.08
CA ALA A 56 2.35 1.49 -5.32
C ALA A 56 0.90 1.80 -4.96
N GLU A 57 -0.03 1.59 -5.92
CA GLU A 57 -1.42 2.01 -5.77
C GLU A 57 -2.32 0.92 -5.14
N SER A 58 -1.95 -0.36 -5.24
CA SER A 58 -2.90 -1.42 -4.88
C SER A 58 -2.32 -2.69 -4.25
N ARG A 59 -1.07 -2.72 -3.78
CA ARG A 59 -0.49 -3.93 -3.16
C ARG A 59 -1.32 -4.52 -2.00
N GLY A 60 -2.08 -3.68 -1.29
CA GLY A 60 -2.99 -4.11 -0.22
C GLY A 60 -4.33 -4.66 -0.70
N GLN A 61 -4.67 -4.51 -1.97
CA GLN A 61 -5.96 -4.90 -2.55
C GLN A 61 -5.92 -6.25 -3.29
N GLY A 62 -4.77 -6.92 -3.29
CA GLY A 62 -4.56 -8.20 -3.97
C GLY A 62 -4.57 -8.11 -5.49
N LYS A 63 -4.56 -9.28 -6.15
CA LYS A 63 -4.43 -9.39 -7.62
C LYS A 63 -5.47 -8.59 -8.40
N LYS A 64 -6.71 -8.60 -7.95
CA LYS A 64 -7.80 -7.86 -8.63
C LYS A 64 -7.56 -6.35 -8.62
N GLY A 65 -7.16 -5.79 -7.47
CA GLY A 65 -6.84 -4.38 -7.37
C GLY A 65 -5.64 -4.00 -8.24
N MET A 66 -4.57 -4.82 -8.22
CA MET A 66 -3.41 -4.62 -9.07
C MET A 66 -3.79 -4.65 -10.57
N ALA A 67 -4.58 -5.64 -10.99
CA ALA A 67 -5.04 -5.75 -12.38
C ALA A 67 -5.90 -4.55 -12.80
N ALA A 68 -6.77 -4.04 -11.91
CA ALA A 68 -7.56 -2.85 -12.18
C ALA A 68 -6.69 -1.62 -12.46
N VAL A 69 -5.65 -1.38 -11.65
CA VAL A 69 -4.68 -0.30 -11.89
C VAL A 69 -3.97 -0.48 -13.22
N GLY A 70 -3.49 -1.69 -13.52
CA GLY A 70 -2.83 -2.00 -14.79
C GLY A 70 -3.73 -1.74 -16.01
N ASN A 71 -4.99 -2.16 -15.94
CA ASN A 71 -5.98 -1.92 -17.01
C ASN A 71 -6.25 -0.42 -17.21
N VAL A 72 -6.37 0.37 -16.14
CA VAL A 72 -6.53 1.83 -16.27
C VAL A 72 -5.37 2.44 -17.05
N VAL A 73 -4.13 2.04 -16.75
CA VAL A 73 -2.95 2.52 -17.49
C VAL A 73 -3.01 2.13 -18.97
N LEU A 74 -3.30 0.86 -19.26
CA LEU A 74 -3.32 0.36 -20.63
C LEU A 74 -4.50 0.92 -21.44
N ASN A 75 -5.67 1.11 -20.83
CA ASN A 75 -6.80 1.77 -21.49
C ASN A 75 -6.43 3.20 -21.89
N ARG A 76 -5.74 3.94 -21.02
CA ARG A 76 -5.24 5.28 -21.37
C ARG A 76 -4.23 5.24 -22.52
N VAL A 77 -3.29 4.30 -22.52
CA VAL A 77 -2.34 4.13 -23.66
C VAL A 77 -3.06 3.92 -24.98
N ASN A 78 -4.20 3.23 -24.96
CA ASN A 78 -5.00 2.94 -26.15
C ASN A 78 -5.97 4.09 -26.53
N ASP A 79 -6.35 4.93 -25.58
CA ASP A 79 -7.24 6.07 -25.80
C ASP A 79 -6.51 7.22 -26.54
N PRO A 80 -7.05 7.75 -27.66
CA PRO A 80 -6.43 8.85 -28.40
C PRO A 80 -6.21 10.13 -27.59
N GLN A 81 -6.94 10.33 -26.50
CA GLN A 81 -6.83 11.51 -25.64
C GLN A 81 -5.62 11.46 -24.68
N PHE A 82 -4.95 10.31 -24.56
CA PHE A 82 -3.84 10.11 -23.65
C PHE A 82 -2.52 9.81 -24.39
N PRO A 83 -1.38 9.94 -23.68
CA PRO A 83 -0.09 9.54 -24.22
C PRO A 83 -0.06 8.06 -24.64
N LYS A 84 0.77 7.74 -25.64
CA LYS A 84 0.78 6.44 -26.29
C LYS A 84 1.75 5.43 -25.66
N THR A 85 2.37 5.75 -24.56
CA THR A 85 3.26 4.83 -23.85
C THR A 85 2.89 4.69 -22.37
N VAL A 86 3.14 3.51 -21.80
CA VAL A 86 2.97 3.28 -20.35
C VAL A 86 3.71 4.33 -19.53
N LYS A 87 4.95 4.62 -19.92
CA LYS A 87 5.78 5.62 -19.25
C LYS A 87 5.13 7.00 -19.25
N ASP A 88 4.71 7.47 -20.40
CA ASP A 88 4.17 8.83 -20.52
C ASP A 88 2.81 8.97 -19.83
N VAL A 89 1.97 7.90 -19.84
CA VAL A 89 0.72 7.88 -19.08
C VAL A 89 1.01 7.93 -17.56
N LEU A 90 1.96 7.15 -17.08
CA LEU A 90 2.28 7.11 -15.65
C LEU A 90 2.87 8.41 -15.12
N PHE A 91 3.67 9.09 -15.95
CA PHE A 91 4.36 10.31 -15.54
C PHE A 91 3.62 11.60 -15.95
N GLN A 92 2.34 11.51 -16.33
CA GLN A 92 1.50 12.71 -16.45
C GLN A 92 1.35 13.37 -15.07
N PRO A 93 1.45 14.70 -14.97
CA PRO A 93 1.32 15.42 -13.71
C PRO A 93 0.03 15.07 -12.97
N GLY A 94 0.16 14.71 -11.68
CA GLY A 94 -0.99 14.46 -10.79
C GLY A 94 -1.75 13.14 -11.00
N GLN A 95 -1.35 12.27 -11.93
CA GLN A 95 -2.09 11.03 -12.22
C GLN A 95 -1.75 9.89 -11.26
N PHE A 96 -0.49 9.75 -10.87
CA PHE A 96 -0.04 8.70 -9.96
C PHE A 96 0.82 9.29 -8.84
N SER A 97 0.42 9.08 -7.59
CA SER A 97 1.02 9.75 -6.43
C SER A 97 2.51 9.42 -6.26
N TYR A 98 2.92 8.19 -6.59
CA TYR A 98 4.31 7.75 -6.42
C TYR A 98 5.29 8.43 -7.40
N THR A 99 4.83 8.85 -8.57
CA THR A 99 5.70 9.47 -9.58
C THR A 99 6.22 10.84 -9.16
N ASN A 100 5.51 11.53 -8.29
CA ASN A 100 5.92 12.83 -7.73
C ASN A 100 7.16 12.72 -6.84
N LYS A 101 7.45 11.53 -6.30
CA LYS A 101 8.61 11.27 -5.43
C LYS A 101 9.88 10.86 -6.20
N GLY A 102 9.80 10.74 -7.52
CA GLY A 102 10.92 10.39 -8.40
C GLY A 102 11.33 8.92 -8.37
N ALA A 103 11.41 8.30 -7.20
CA ALA A 103 11.71 6.87 -7.03
C ALA A 103 11.17 6.37 -5.70
N PHE A 104 10.85 5.06 -5.61
CA PHE A 104 10.50 4.41 -4.34
C PHE A 104 11.03 2.98 -4.28
N ASN A 105 11.18 2.45 -3.06
CA ASN A 105 11.68 1.12 -2.81
C ASN A 105 10.52 0.14 -2.63
N VAL A 106 10.56 -0.96 -3.35
CA VAL A 106 9.73 -2.13 -3.15
C VAL A 106 10.41 -3.02 -2.12
N VAL A 107 9.70 -3.41 -1.08
CA VAL A 107 10.24 -4.25 0.01
C VAL A 107 9.48 -5.56 0.19
N GLU A 108 8.26 -5.67 -0.31
CA GLU A 108 7.41 -6.86 -0.21
C GLU A 108 7.62 -7.75 -1.45
N LYS A 109 8.52 -8.74 -1.32
CA LYS A 109 8.93 -9.61 -2.44
C LYS A 109 7.75 -10.29 -3.14
N ASP A 110 6.83 -10.85 -2.36
CA ASP A 110 5.69 -11.61 -2.92
C ASP A 110 4.74 -10.68 -3.69
N LYS A 111 4.47 -9.49 -3.14
CA LYS A 111 3.64 -8.48 -3.81
C LYS A 111 4.30 -7.93 -5.07
N TRP A 112 5.61 -7.80 -5.06
CA TRP A 112 6.35 -7.40 -6.25
C TRP A 112 6.29 -8.45 -7.36
N GLN A 113 6.50 -9.73 -7.01
CA GLN A 113 6.38 -10.82 -7.97
C GLN A 113 4.98 -10.92 -8.55
N GLU A 114 3.95 -10.78 -7.70
CA GLU A 114 2.55 -10.73 -8.11
C GLU A 114 2.29 -9.59 -9.11
N ALA A 115 2.74 -8.38 -8.79
CA ALA A 115 2.61 -7.22 -9.67
C ALA A 115 3.30 -7.43 -11.03
N LYS A 116 4.50 -8.02 -11.05
CA LYS A 116 5.23 -8.33 -12.28
C LYS A 116 4.48 -9.35 -13.16
N GLN A 117 4.02 -10.44 -12.58
CA GLN A 117 3.27 -11.47 -13.33
C GLN A 117 2.01 -10.88 -13.96
N ILE A 118 1.30 -10.01 -13.23
CA ILE A 118 0.11 -9.34 -13.73
C ILE A 118 0.49 -8.36 -14.85
N ALA A 119 1.55 -7.57 -14.68
CA ALA A 119 2.02 -6.62 -15.69
C ALA A 119 2.37 -7.31 -17.01
N ASP A 120 3.16 -8.38 -16.94
CA ASP A 120 3.56 -9.15 -18.11
C ASP A 120 2.34 -9.72 -18.84
N ARG A 121 1.37 -10.27 -18.10
CA ARG A 121 0.14 -10.82 -18.67
C ARG A 121 -0.73 -9.73 -19.31
N LEU A 122 -0.94 -8.60 -18.66
CA LEU A 122 -1.74 -7.50 -19.21
C LEU A 122 -1.11 -6.92 -20.48
N LEU A 123 0.20 -6.74 -20.49
CA LEU A 123 0.92 -6.26 -21.67
C LEU A 123 0.87 -7.26 -22.82
N TYR A 124 0.94 -8.56 -22.53
CA TYR A 124 0.76 -9.61 -23.55
C TYR A 124 -0.65 -9.57 -24.13
N LEU A 125 -1.70 -9.53 -23.31
CA LEU A 125 -3.10 -9.47 -23.74
C LEU A 125 -3.39 -8.20 -24.53
N ASN A 126 -2.95 -7.05 -24.05
CA ASN A 126 -3.13 -5.78 -24.73
C ASN A 126 -2.51 -5.74 -26.13
N ARG A 127 -1.42 -6.46 -26.35
CA ARG A 127 -0.74 -6.55 -27.64
C ARG A 127 -1.42 -7.51 -28.60
N ASN A 128 -1.82 -8.69 -28.11
CA ASN A 128 -2.24 -9.80 -28.95
C ASN A 128 -3.77 -9.92 -29.10
N PHE A 129 -4.51 -9.34 -28.16
CA PHE A 129 -5.98 -9.42 -28.11
C PHE A 129 -6.58 -8.03 -27.81
N PRO A 130 -6.52 -7.10 -28.76
CA PRO A 130 -7.01 -5.74 -28.53
C PRO A 130 -8.50 -5.69 -28.18
N GLU A 131 -9.30 -6.65 -28.62
CA GLU A 131 -10.72 -6.81 -28.29
C GLU A 131 -10.97 -7.20 -26.81
N ALA A 132 -9.98 -7.80 -26.14
CA ALA A 132 -10.09 -8.19 -24.74
C ALA A 132 -9.74 -7.05 -23.74
N ARG A 133 -9.51 -5.84 -24.24
CA ARG A 133 -9.09 -4.68 -23.44
C ARG A 133 -10.14 -4.26 -22.40
N ASP A 134 -11.41 -4.47 -22.71
CA ASP A 134 -12.53 -4.15 -21.81
C ASP A 134 -12.85 -5.27 -20.82
N ALA A 135 -12.18 -6.42 -20.94
CA ALA A 135 -12.38 -7.54 -20.05
C ALA A 135 -11.76 -7.24 -18.66
N THR A 136 -12.59 -6.78 -17.76
CA THR A 136 -12.24 -6.57 -16.32
C THR A 136 -12.04 -7.89 -15.57
N ASP A 137 -12.35 -9.02 -16.19
CA ASP A 137 -12.32 -10.33 -15.56
C ASP A 137 -11.00 -11.05 -15.82
N PHE A 138 -10.06 -10.83 -14.91
CA PHE A 138 -8.73 -11.46 -14.93
C PHE A 138 -8.78 -12.97 -14.67
N THR A 139 -9.93 -13.50 -14.25
CA THR A 139 -10.10 -14.91 -13.83
C THR A 139 -10.54 -15.82 -14.95
N LYS A 140 -11.09 -15.29 -16.04
CA LYS A 140 -11.67 -16.11 -17.14
C LYS A 140 -10.66 -16.66 -18.15
N GLY A 141 -9.41 -16.31 -18.08
CA GLY A 141 -8.39 -16.72 -19.03
C GLY A 141 -7.45 -17.85 -18.59
N ALA A 142 -7.72 -18.50 -17.46
CA ALA A 142 -6.95 -19.63 -16.97
C ALA A 142 -7.78 -20.92 -17.07
N LYS A 143 -7.88 -21.48 -18.27
CA LYS A 143 -8.15 -22.90 -18.53
C LYS A 143 -6.98 -23.47 -19.27
#